data_777e74781b0b4a07f6c074f8c6724f72
#
_entry.id   777e74781b0b4a07f6c074f8c6724f72
#
_cell.length_a   1.000
_cell.length_b   1.000
_cell.length_c   1.000
_cell.angle_alpha   90.00
_cell.angle_beta   90.00
_cell.angle_gamma   90.00
#
_symmetry.space_group_name_H-M   'P 1'
#
loop_
_entity.id
_entity.type
_entity.pdbx_description
1 polymer ?
#
loop_
_entity_poly.entity_id
_entity_poly.type
_entity_poly.pdbx_seq_one_letter_code
_entity_poly.pdbx_strand_id
1 'polypeptide(L)'
;MLKFPRDLYSDVRVEDVAETTLVLEDGELKQCTESRRRGAFVRVYDGKRWYNSATTEPDRLQQELDTLAAMAEPNPAIGDDPVVRRFEVNRDCVLRWQAGDLRAVPVEQKLALLRSYQPLLERSGLAATRARYLDVHVDKTFCSSLGADIRQDYQHCGIALGYTVTGANAPFTNGRQRYASDFAGLQGCQEGLRAAIAEDVNYAMHAVPVEPGEYTCVLSPTVAGVFAHESFGHKSESDFMLGSETMRREWELGKRVGWEGLSILDSGVPNGSGYCPYDDEGTRARDTYLVKNGVLTGRLHSAATAAALDEAVTGNARAISFEFEPIVRMTSTWIAGGTDTFESLLRGAEGGLYIP
;
A
#
# COMPACT_ATOMS: atom_id res chain seq x y z
N MET A 1 -15.23 25.62 -10.66
CA MET A 1 -13.83 25.79 -10.19
C MET A 1 -13.90 26.33 -8.77
N LEU A 2 -13.22 25.68 -7.83
CA LEU A 2 -13.17 26.13 -6.44
C LEU A 2 -12.45 27.47 -6.31
N LYS A 3 -12.92 28.30 -5.41
CA LYS A 3 -12.29 29.58 -5.03
C LYS A 3 -11.57 29.35 -3.71
N PHE A 4 -10.26 29.28 -3.76
CA PHE A 4 -9.44 29.12 -2.58
C PHE A 4 -9.34 30.42 -1.77
N PRO A 5 -9.34 30.35 -0.42
CA PRO A 5 -9.19 31.51 0.45
C PRO A 5 -7.82 32.18 0.26
N ARG A 6 -7.78 33.51 0.37
CA ARG A 6 -6.53 34.28 0.36
C ARG A 6 -5.80 34.13 1.69
N ASP A 7 -4.50 34.28 1.67
CA ASP A 7 -3.63 34.29 2.86
C ASP A 7 -3.71 33.03 3.72
N LEU A 8 -4.13 31.89 3.10
CA LEU A 8 -4.18 30.56 3.67
C LEU A 8 -3.71 29.56 2.62
N TYR A 9 -3.05 28.48 3.05
CA TYR A 9 -2.91 27.31 2.20
C TYR A 9 -4.16 26.44 2.31
N SER A 10 -4.59 25.85 1.23
CA SER A 10 -5.68 24.89 1.25
C SER A 10 -5.60 23.91 0.09
N ASP A 11 -6.07 22.70 0.34
CA ASP A 11 -6.20 21.64 -0.65
C ASP A 11 -7.49 20.85 -0.49
N VAL A 12 -7.84 20.19 -1.58
CA VAL A 12 -9.03 19.34 -1.67
C VAL A 12 -8.66 18.07 -2.41
N ARG A 13 -8.95 16.94 -1.79
CA ARG A 13 -8.86 15.60 -2.38
C ARG A 13 -10.26 15.01 -2.51
N VAL A 14 -10.63 14.57 -3.70
CA VAL A 14 -11.90 13.87 -3.97
C VAL A 14 -11.57 12.45 -4.40
N GLU A 15 -12.27 11.47 -3.83
CA GLU A 15 -12.15 10.06 -4.19
C GLU A 15 -13.50 9.48 -4.59
N ASP A 16 -13.53 8.71 -5.67
CA ASP A 16 -14.65 7.86 -6.09
C ASP A 16 -14.13 6.41 -6.07
N VAL A 17 -14.62 5.63 -5.11
CA VAL A 17 -14.14 4.28 -4.81
C VAL A 17 -15.23 3.27 -5.15
N ALA A 18 -14.93 2.33 -6.03
CA ALA A 18 -15.78 1.19 -6.34
C ALA A 18 -15.10 -0.11 -5.88
N GLU A 19 -15.84 -0.95 -5.17
CA GLU A 19 -15.33 -2.18 -4.58
C GLU A 19 -16.29 -3.35 -4.83
N THR A 20 -15.74 -4.53 -5.10
CA THR A 20 -16.50 -5.78 -5.13
C THR A 20 -15.89 -6.79 -4.17
N THR A 21 -16.71 -7.44 -3.38
CA THR A 21 -16.30 -8.57 -2.53
C THR A 21 -17.25 -9.73 -2.73
N LEU A 22 -16.70 -10.90 -3.10
CA LEU A 22 -17.42 -12.16 -3.19
C LEU A 22 -16.75 -13.17 -2.27
N VAL A 23 -17.54 -13.95 -1.53
CA VAL A 23 -17.03 -14.98 -0.62
C VAL A 23 -17.85 -16.26 -0.81
N LEU A 24 -17.13 -17.36 -1.08
CA LEU A 24 -17.64 -18.72 -0.99
C LEU A 24 -17.06 -19.37 0.28
N GLU A 25 -17.90 -20.02 1.07
CA GLU A 25 -17.48 -20.88 2.19
C GLU A 25 -18.04 -22.29 1.94
N ASP A 26 -17.16 -23.26 1.95
CA ASP A 26 -17.46 -24.66 1.61
C ASP A 26 -18.30 -24.80 0.32
N GLY A 27 -17.97 -23.97 -0.70
CA GLY A 27 -18.62 -23.92 -2.00
C GLY A 27 -19.90 -23.08 -2.08
N GLU A 28 -20.46 -22.66 -0.96
CA GLU A 28 -21.68 -21.85 -0.91
C GLU A 28 -21.39 -20.36 -0.92
N LEU A 29 -22.15 -19.60 -1.72
CA LEU A 29 -22.03 -18.14 -1.75
C LEU A 29 -22.56 -17.51 -0.44
N LYS A 30 -21.70 -16.94 0.35
CA LYS A 30 -22.02 -16.27 1.62
C LYS A 30 -22.04 -14.75 1.50
N GLN A 31 -21.27 -14.18 0.58
CA GLN A 31 -21.23 -12.73 0.36
C GLN A 31 -21.14 -12.41 -1.12
N CYS A 32 -21.92 -11.44 -1.55
CA CYS A 32 -21.86 -10.80 -2.86
C CYS A 32 -22.17 -9.32 -2.64
N THR A 33 -21.14 -8.50 -2.59
CA THR A 33 -21.26 -7.07 -2.28
C THR A 33 -20.55 -6.25 -3.34
N GLU A 34 -21.27 -5.32 -3.93
CA GLU A 34 -20.73 -4.22 -4.72
C GLU A 34 -21.02 -2.92 -3.98
N SER A 35 -20.03 -2.08 -3.81
CA SER A 35 -20.18 -0.79 -3.17
C SER A 35 -19.51 0.32 -3.98
N ARG A 36 -20.10 1.51 -3.91
CA ARG A 36 -19.50 2.71 -4.46
C ARG A 36 -19.62 3.82 -3.42
N ARG A 37 -18.48 4.44 -3.12
CA ARG A 37 -18.40 5.55 -2.18
C ARG A 37 -17.71 6.71 -2.86
N ARG A 38 -18.27 7.91 -2.71
CA ARG A 38 -17.64 9.14 -3.18
C ARG A 38 -17.59 10.14 -2.04
N GLY A 39 -16.43 10.72 -1.84
CA GLY A 39 -16.26 11.71 -0.81
C GLY A 39 -15.04 12.58 -1.04
N ALA A 40 -14.83 13.52 -0.14
CA ALA A 40 -13.72 14.45 -0.22
C ALA A 40 -13.15 14.76 1.15
N PHE A 41 -11.85 15.08 1.16
CA PHE A 41 -11.14 15.65 2.30
C PHE A 41 -10.69 17.06 1.93
N VAL A 42 -11.00 18.01 2.78
CA VAL A 42 -10.69 19.44 2.61
C VAL A 42 -9.77 19.86 3.73
N ARG A 43 -8.65 20.52 3.41
CA ARG A 43 -7.73 21.06 4.39
C ARG A 43 -7.51 22.56 4.19
N VAL A 44 -7.40 23.27 5.31
CA VAL A 44 -6.97 24.67 5.37
C VAL A 44 -5.87 24.81 6.42
N TYR A 45 -4.81 25.53 6.09
CA TYR A 45 -3.65 25.76 6.96
C TYR A 45 -3.33 27.26 7.06
N ASP A 46 -3.16 27.76 8.27
CA ASP A 46 -2.89 29.17 8.57
C ASP A 46 -1.41 29.47 8.92
N GLY A 47 -0.53 28.44 8.84
CA GLY A 47 0.86 28.52 9.27
C GLY A 47 1.10 28.05 10.71
N LYS A 48 0.02 27.74 11.45
CA LYS A 48 0.09 27.25 12.83
C LYS A 48 -0.74 26.00 13.04
N ARG A 49 -1.92 25.92 12.41
CA ARG A 49 -2.89 24.84 12.60
C ARG A 49 -3.50 24.41 11.27
N TRP A 50 -3.82 23.13 11.20
CA TRP A 50 -4.65 22.54 10.18
C TRP A 50 -6.11 22.49 10.64
N TYR A 51 -7.01 22.84 9.72
CA TYR A 51 -8.46 22.73 9.85
C TYR A 51 -8.91 21.77 8.76
N ASN A 52 -9.55 20.68 9.16
CA ASN A 52 -9.89 19.57 8.26
C ASN A 52 -11.38 19.29 8.27
N SER A 53 -11.93 18.91 7.13
CA SER A 53 -13.29 18.38 6.99
C SER A 53 -13.28 17.18 6.03
N ALA A 54 -14.03 16.15 6.38
CA ALA A 54 -14.34 15.02 5.48
C ALA A 54 -15.84 15.08 5.16
N THR A 55 -16.21 14.94 3.89
CA THR A 55 -17.60 14.99 3.44
C THR A 55 -17.91 13.93 2.39
N THR A 56 -19.11 13.39 2.44
CA THR A 56 -19.69 12.55 1.38
C THR A 56 -20.49 13.36 0.36
N GLU A 57 -20.51 14.69 0.49
CA GLU A 57 -21.20 15.62 -0.40
C GLU A 57 -20.21 16.50 -1.19
N PRO A 58 -19.45 15.93 -2.15
CA PRO A 58 -18.42 16.70 -2.86
C PRO A 58 -18.96 17.84 -3.72
N ASP A 59 -20.26 17.92 -3.90
CA ASP A 59 -20.90 19.08 -4.55
C ASP A 59 -20.93 20.34 -3.67
N ARG A 60 -20.65 20.20 -2.37
CA ARG A 60 -20.59 21.29 -1.37
C ARG A 60 -19.17 21.71 -0.97
N LEU A 61 -18.15 21.31 -1.72
CA LEU A 61 -16.75 21.58 -1.39
C LEU A 61 -16.44 23.06 -1.16
N GLN A 62 -17.08 23.98 -1.88
CA GLN A 62 -16.88 25.41 -1.64
C GLN A 62 -17.38 25.84 -0.24
N GLN A 63 -18.51 25.31 0.20
CA GLN A 63 -19.06 25.60 1.52
C GLN A 63 -18.15 25.03 2.63
N GLU A 64 -17.62 23.82 2.45
CA GLU A 64 -16.67 23.21 3.39
C GLU A 64 -15.41 24.08 3.50
N LEU A 65 -14.85 24.47 2.35
CA LEU A 65 -13.65 25.31 2.27
C LEU A 65 -13.88 26.67 2.96
N ASP A 66 -15.01 27.33 2.68
CA ASP A 66 -15.36 28.62 3.28
C ASP A 66 -15.56 28.51 4.79
N THR A 67 -16.16 27.41 5.27
CA THR A 67 -16.35 27.13 6.69
C THR A 67 -15.02 26.97 7.42
N LEU A 68 -14.11 26.16 6.87
CA LEU A 68 -12.78 25.96 7.46
C LEU A 68 -11.96 27.26 7.43
N ALA A 69 -12.03 28.01 6.33
CA ALA A 69 -11.33 29.28 6.20
C ALA A 69 -11.81 30.35 7.24
N ALA A 70 -13.11 30.33 7.58
CA ALA A 70 -13.64 31.21 8.61
C ALA A 70 -13.16 30.89 10.03
N MET A 71 -12.63 29.68 10.25
CA MET A 71 -12.06 29.26 11.54
C MET A 71 -10.55 29.56 11.64
N ALA A 72 -9.89 29.79 10.51
CA ALA A 72 -8.44 29.97 10.39
C ALA A 72 -8.07 31.48 10.52
N GLU A 73 -6.84 31.73 10.97
CA GLU A 73 -6.28 33.10 11.02
C GLU A 73 -5.57 33.41 9.69
N PRO A 74 -6.01 34.38 8.88
CA PRO A 74 -5.31 34.73 7.64
C PRO A 74 -3.84 35.11 7.89
N ASN A 75 -2.94 34.54 7.12
CA ASN A 75 -1.49 34.76 7.21
C ASN A 75 -0.97 35.28 5.85
N PRO A 76 -0.75 36.57 5.65
CA PRO A 76 -0.23 37.13 4.40
C PRO A 76 1.14 36.55 3.98
N ALA A 77 1.90 35.99 4.93
CA ALA A 77 3.20 35.35 4.69
C ALA A 77 3.10 33.83 4.52
N ILE A 78 1.90 33.26 4.32
CA ILE A 78 1.67 31.82 4.25
C ILE A 78 2.52 31.14 3.15
N GLY A 79 2.81 31.85 2.05
CA GLY A 79 3.68 31.36 0.98
C GLY A 79 5.15 31.16 1.39
N ASP A 80 5.58 31.80 2.48
CA ASP A 80 6.94 31.67 3.04
C ASP A 80 7.01 30.62 4.17
N ASP A 81 5.86 30.06 4.56
CA ASP A 81 5.81 29.01 5.59
C ASP A 81 6.62 27.78 5.17
N PRO A 82 7.46 27.22 6.06
CA PRO A 82 8.32 26.08 5.73
C PRO A 82 7.57 24.84 5.22
N VAL A 83 6.36 24.57 5.71
CA VAL A 83 5.53 23.44 5.27
C VAL A 83 4.95 23.74 3.89
N VAL A 84 4.41 24.94 3.70
CA VAL A 84 3.79 25.35 2.43
C VAL A 84 4.81 25.36 1.28
N ARG A 85 6.05 25.70 1.55
CA ARG A 85 7.16 25.67 0.58
C ARG A 85 7.58 24.26 0.17
N ARG A 86 7.16 23.23 0.88
CA ARG A 86 7.44 21.82 0.54
C ARG A 86 6.41 21.23 -0.41
N PHE A 87 5.20 21.82 -0.54
CA PHE A 87 4.21 21.32 -1.47
C PHE A 87 4.65 21.51 -2.92
N GLU A 88 4.55 20.46 -3.71
CA GLU A 88 4.76 20.52 -5.15
C GLU A 88 3.51 21.04 -5.87
N VAL A 89 3.72 21.80 -6.95
CA VAL A 89 2.62 22.28 -7.80
C VAL A 89 2.62 21.47 -9.09
N ASN A 90 2.00 20.30 -9.04
CA ASN A 90 1.87 19.41 -10.18
C ASN A 90 0.51 19.58 -10.86
N ARG A 91 0.49 19.50 -12.20
CA ARG A 91 -0.72 19.46 -13.03
C ARG A 91 -0.60 18.28 -13.97
N ASP A 92 -1.39 17.24 -13.73
CA ASP A 92 -1.26 15.99 -14.46
C ASP A 92 -2.56 15.20 -14.49
N CYS A 93 -2.68 14.31 -15.49
CA CYS A 93 -3.79 13.41 -15.64
C CYS A 93 -3.26 12.00 -15.92
N VAL A 94 -3.15 11.17 -14.90
CA VAL A 94 -2.59 9.80 -14.93
C VAL A 94 -3.74 8.81 -14.81
N LEU A 95 -4.49 8.62 -15.87
CA LEU A 95 -5.58 7.65 -15.95
C LEU A 95 -5.08 6.41 -16.72
N ARG A 96 -4.71 5.40 -15.96
CA ARG A 96 -4.06 4.19 -16.47
C ARG A 96 -5.05 3.08 -16.82
N TRP A 97 -6.19 3.07 -16.15
CA TRP A 97 -7.10 1.94 -16.14
C TRP A 97 -8.38 2.17 -16.95
N GLN A 98 -8.37 3.11 -17.90
CA GLN A 98 -9.49 3.31 -18.84
C GLN A 98 -9.76 2.06 -19.71
N ALA A 99 -8.69 1.34 -20.09
CA ALA A 99 -8.80 0.02 -20.68
C ALA A 99 -8.55 -1.03 -19.57
N GLY A 100 -9.48 -1.97 -19.38
CA GLY A 100 -9.40 -2.98 -18.32
C GLY A 100 -9.94 -2.51 -16.96
N ASP A 101 -10.82 -1.51 -16.97
CA ASP A 101 -11.51 -1.00 -15.79
C ASP A 101 -12.31 -2.12 -15.10
N LEU A 102 -11.99 -2.40 -13.84
CA LEU A 102 -12.64 -3.44 -13.04
C LEU A 102 -14.13 -3.17 -12.80
N ARG A 103 -14.56 -1.91 -12.87
CA ARG A 103 -15.98 -1.52 -12.78
C ARG A 103 -16.80 -1.99 -13.97
N ALA A 104 -16.14 -2.17 -15.12
CA ALA A 104 -16.80 -2.65 -16.34
C ALA A 104 -16.99 -4.17 -16.37
N VAL A 105 -16.37 -4.92 -15.44
CA VAL A 105 -16.52 -6.38 -15.36
C VAL A 105 -17.78 -6.72 -14.56
N PRO A 106 -18.78 -7.39 -15.18
CA PRO A 106 -20.01 -7.78 -14.48
C PRO A 106 -19.73 -8.70 -13.29
N VAL A 107 -20.52 -8.56 -12.21
CA VAL A 107 -20.38 -9.36 -11.00
C VAL A 107 -20.52 -10.86 -11.25
N GLU A 108 -21.34 -11.24 -12.23
CA GLU A 108 -21.53 -12.63 -12.66
C GLU A 108 -20.22 -13.22 -13.22
N GLN A 109 -19.43 -12.42 -13.97
CA GLN A 109 -18.14 -12.87 -14.48
C GLN A 109 -17.11 -12.99 -13.35
N LYS A 110 -17.12 -12.06 -12.39
CA LYS A 110 -16.28 -12.11 -11.18
C LYS A 110 -16.60 -13.36 -10.35
N LEU A 111 -17.90 -13.67 -10.18
CA LEU A 111 -18.35 -14.87 -9.47
C LEU A 111 -18.01 -16.16 -10.25
N ALA A 112 -18.16 -16.15 -11.58
CA ALA A 112 -17.77 -17.29 -12.41
C ALA A 112 -16.28 -17.57 -12.31
N LEU A 113 -15.45 -16.52 -12.31
CA LEU A 113 -14.01 -16.65 -12.09
C LEU A 113 -13.73 -17.23 -10.70
N LEU A 114 -14.34 -16.72 -9.62
CA LEU A 114 -14.15 -17.23 -8.27
C LEU A 114 -14.54 -18.72 -8.18
N ARG A 115 -15.66 -19.10 -8.77
CA ARG A 115 -16.11 -20.49 -8.82
C ARG A 115 -15.15 -21.40 -9.59
N SER A 116 -14.42 -20.89 -10.58
CA SER A 116 -13.44 -21.67 -11.32
C SER A 116 -12.24 -22.09 -10.47
N TYR A 117 -12.04 -21.44 -9.32
CA TYR A 117 -11.01 -21.78 -8.33
C TYR A 117 -11.52 -22.78 -7.26
N GLN A 118 -12.83 -22.91 -7.08
CA GLN A 118 -13.44 -23.76 -6.06
C GLN A 118 -12.96 -25.22 -6.11
N PRO A 119 -12.77 -25.90 -7.29
CA PRO A 119 -12.26 -27.25 -7.34
C PRO A 119 -10.88 -27.48 -6.74
N LEU A 120 -10.10 -26.41 -6.51
CA LEU A 120 -8.81 -26.48 -5.82
C LEU A 120 -8.98 -26.80 -4.32
N LEU A 121 -10.11 -26.42 -3.77
CA LEU A 121 -10.47 -26.61 -2.36
C LEU A 121 -11.32 -27.87 -2.12
N GLU A 122 -11.89 -28.46 -3.18
CA GLU A 122 -12.69 -29.68 -3.14
C GLU A 122 -11.83 -30.94 -3.23
N ARG A 123 -10.88 -31.10 -2.29
CA ARG A 123 -10.00 -32.26 -2.24
C ARG A 123 -9.97 -32.86 -0.84
N SER A 124 -9.72 -34.18 -0.78
CA SER A 124 -9.52 -34.85 0.50
C SER A 124 -8.35 -34.24 1.27
N GLY A 125 -8.51 -34.11 2.56
CA GLY A 125 -7.50 -33.52 3.43
C GLY A 125 -7.63 -32.01 3.64
N LEU A 126 -8.63 -31.35 3.05
CA LEU A 126 -8.98 -29.95 3.34
C LEU A 126 -10.36 -29.84 3.98
N ALA A 127 -10.50 -28.89 4.89
CA ALA A 127 -11.74 -28.52 5.57
C ALA A 127 -11.79 -27.01 5.81
N ALA A 128 -12.96 -26.51 6.21
CA ALA A 128 -13.20 -25.09 6.47
C ALA A 128 -12.68 -24.20 5.34
N THR A 129 -13.15 -24.51 4.12
CA THR A 129 -12.64 -23.87 2.91
C THR A 129 -13.30 -22.54 2.64
N ARG A 130 -12.50 -21.56 2.22
CA ARG A 130 -12.99 -20.23 1.88
C ARG A 130 -12.31 -19.75 0.61
N ALA A 131 -13.10 -19.34 -0.38
CA ALA A 131 -12.61 -18.63 -1.55
C ALA A 131 -13.15 -17.21 -1.55
N ARG A 132 -12.29 -16.22 -1.74
CA ARG A 132 -12.64 -14.81 -1.79
C ARG A 132 -12.14 -14.18 -3.07
N TYR A 133 -13.00 -13.44 -3.74
CA TYR A 133 -12.65 -12.44 -4.74
C TYR A 133 -12.80 -11.06 -4.12
N LEU A 134 -11.88 -10.18 -4.43
CA LEU A 134 -11.99 -8.76 -4.12
C LEU A 134 -11.46 -7.95 -5.30
N ASP A 135 -12.06 -6.79 -5.52
CA ASP A 135 -11.46 -5.74 -6.34
C ASP A 135 -11.75 -4.36 -5.75
N VAL A 136 -10.91 -3.42 -6.12
CA VAL A 136 -11.09 -2.00 -5.85
C VAL A 136 -10.62 -1.19 -7.06
N HIS A 137 -11.38 -0.16 -7.40
CA HIS A 137 -11.01 0.89 -8.34
C HIS A 137 -11.21 2.24 -7.68
N VAL A 138 -10.23 3.11 -7.78
CA VAL A 138 -10.27 4.46 -7.22
C VAL A 138 -9.93 5.48 -8.29
N ASP A 139 -10.86 6.40 -8.54
CA ASP A 139 -10.60 7.68 -9.21
C ASP A 139 -10.31 8.74 -8.13
N LYS A 140 -9.17 9.42 -8.24
CA LYS A 140 -8.75 10.45 -7.30
C LYS A 140 -8.47 11.77 -8.01
N THR A 141 -8.96 12.86 -7.45
CA THR A 141 -8.64 14.21 -7.88
C THR A 141 -8.07 14.99 -6.71
N PHE A 142 -6.98 15.72 -6.95
CA PHE A 142 -6.35 16.61 -5.98
C PHE A 142 -6.20 18.01 -6.58
N CYS A 143 -6.56 19.04 -5.82
CA CYS A 143 -6.29 20.42 -6.20
C CYS A 143 -5.92 21.26 -4.97
N SER A 144 -5.08 22.28 -5.17
CA SER A 144 -4.61 23.15 -4.08
C SER A 144 -4.65 24.63 -4.43
N SER A 145 -4.60 25.48 -3.38
CA SER A 145 -4.50 26.93 -3.51
C SER A 145 -3.21 27.39 -4.21
N LEU A 146 -2.17 26.57 -4.23
CA LEU A 146 -0.94 26.81 -4.98
C LEU A 146 -1.08 26.54 -6.48
N GLY A 147 -2.19 25.94 -6.91
CA GLY A 147 -2.48 25.65 -8.31
C GLY A 147 -2.13 24.26 -8.78
N ALA A 148 -1.91 23.31 -7.86
CA ALA A 148 -1.88 21.90 -8.22
C ALA A 148 -3.26 21.47 -8.74
N ASP A 149 -3.28 20.60 -9.76
CA ASP A 149 -4.49 20.01 -10.37
C ASP A 149 -4.13 18.64 -10.93
N ILE A 150 -4.47 17.59 -10.19
CA ILE A 150 -4.06 16.22 -10.48
C ILE A 150 -5.30 15.35 -10.55
N ARG A 151 -5.37 14.52 -11.59
CA ARG A 151 -6.33 13.42 -11.68
C ARG A 151 -5.59 12.13 -11.91
N GLN A 152 -5.87 11.13 -11.10
CA GLN A 152 -5.23 9.81 -11.18
C GLN A 152 -6.22 8.71 -10.86
N ASP A 153 -5.94 7.51 -11.39
CA ASP A 153 -6.66 6.30 -11.03
C ASP A 153 -5.70 5.22 -10.55
N TYR A 154 -6.21 4.30 -9.72
CA TYR A 154 -5.56 3.05 -9.42
C TYR A 154 -6.58 1.96 -9.18
N GLN A 155 -6.19 0.72 -9.43
CA GLN A 155 -7.01 -0.44 -9.16
C GLN A 155 -6.17 -1.67 -8.87
N HIS A 156 -6.79 -2.62 -8.19
CA HIS A 156 -6.28 -3.98 -8.04
C HIS A 156 -7.42 -4.95 -7.81
N CYS A 157 -7.16 -6.23 -8.07
CA CYS A 157 -8.08 -7.33 -7.78
C CYS A 157 -7.32 -8.54 -7.27
N GLY A 158 -8.04 -9.46 -6.62
CA GLY A 158 -7.40 -10.65 -6.06
C GLY A 158 -8.35 -11.82 -5.86
N ILE A 159 -7.75 -13.02 -5.90
CA ILE A 159 -8.33 -14.27 -5.43
C ILE A 159 -7.53 -14.73 -4.21
N ALA A 160 -8.22 -15.05 -3.12
CA ALA A 160 -7.63 -15.64 -1.93
C ALA A 160 -8.38 -16.95 -1.59
N LEU A 161 -7.61 -18.02 -1.39
CA LEU A 161 -8.10 -19.35 -1.05
C LEU A 161 -7.59 -19.71 0.35
N GLY A 162 -8.50 -19.87 1.31
CA GLY A 162 -8.18 -20.28 2.68
C GLY A 162 -8.69 -21.70 2.94
N TYR A 163 -7.95 -22.47 3.75
CA TYR A 163 -8.28 -23.85 4.09
C TYR A 163 -7.59 -24.30 5.36
N THR A 164 -8.15 -25.34 6.00
CA THR A 164 -7.51 -26.09 7.07
C THR A 164 -7.14 -27.47 6.57
N VAL A 165 -5.87 -27.87 6.75
CA VAL A 165 -5.41 -29.24 6.41
C VAL A 165 -5.81 -30.18 7.53
N THR A 166 -6.51 -31.24 7.16
CA THR A 166 -6.94 -32.32 8.09
C THR A 166 -5.98 -33.50 8.07
N GLY A 167 -5.85 -34.21 9.17
CA GLY A 167 -4.96 -35.38 9.27
C GLY A 167 -3.51 -35.07 9.60
N ALA A 168 -3.14 -33.79 9.75
CA ALA A 168 -1.86 -33.38 10.28
C ALA A 168 -1.79 -33.65 11.81
N ASN A 169 -0.57 -33.72 12.37
CA ASN A 169 -0.35 -33.90 13.80
C ASN A 169 -0.91 -32.75 14.65
N ALA A 170 -1.09 -31.56 14.05
CA ALA A 170 -1.74 -30.40 14.62
C ALA A 170 -2.59 -29.71 13.55
N PRO A 171 -3.66 -28.97 13.92
CA PRO A 171 -4.42 -28.17 12.96
C PRO A 171 -3.49 -27.21 12.23
N PHE A 172 -3.51 -27.27 10.88
CA PHE A 172 -2.73 -26.40 10.02
C PHE A 172 -3.69 -25.61 9.12
N THR A 173 -3.85 -24.32 9.41
CA THR A 173 -4.66 -23.40 8.59
C THR A 173 -3.73 -22.53 7.77
N ASN A 174 -3.96 -22.48 6.47
CA ASN A 174 -3.15 -21.68 5.54
C ASN A 174 -4.06 -21.08 4.46
N GLY A 175 -3.47 -20.25 3.60
CA GLY A 175 -4.13 -19.67 2.45
C GLY A 175 -3.15 -19.35 1.34
N ARG A 176 -3.65 -19.43 0.10
CA ARG A 176 -2.91 -19.04 -1.09
C ARG A 176 -3.68 -17.96 -1.82
N GLN A 177 -2.95 -17.00 -2.37
CA GLN A 177 -3.57 -15.85 -2.99
C GLN A 177 -2.88 -15.45 -4.30
N ARG A 178 -3.66 -14.80 -5.16
CA ARG A 178 -3.16 -14.18 -6.38
C ARG A 178 -3.76 -12.79 -6.50
N TYR A 179 -2.91 -11.78 -6.70
CA TYR A 179 -3.30 -10.41 -6.97
C TYR A 179 -2.86 -9.99 -8.37
N ALA A 180 -3.64 -9.10 -8.96
CA ALA A 180 -3.37 -8.50 -10.26
C ALA A 180 -3.89 -7.06 -10.30
N SER A 181 -3.43 -6.29 -11.27
CA SER A 181 -3.92 -4.92 -11.51
C SER A 181 -5.15 -4.88 -12.42
N ASP A 182 -5.50 -5.99 -13.06
CA ASP A 182 -6.69 -6.13 -13.91
C ASP A 182 -7.28 -7.54 -13.79
N PHE A 183 -8.51 -7.69 -14.29
CA PHE A 183 -9.26 -8.95 -14.23
C PHE A 183 -8.60 -10.09 -15.02
N ALA A 184 -7.92 -9.77 -16.13
CA ALA A 184 -7.25 -10.77 -16.97
C ALA A 184 -6.08 -11.44 -16.25
N GLY A 185 -5.37 -10.70 -15.38
CA GLY A 185 -4.26 -11.21 -14.59
C GLY A 185 -4.64 -12.23 -13.53
N LEU A 186 -5.94 -12.42 -13.27
CA LEU A 186 -6.46 -13.47 -12.39
C LEU A 186 -6.90 -14.74 -13.14
N GLN A 187 -6.89 -14.73 -14.48
CA GLN A 187 -7.29 -15.88 -15.27
C GLN A 187 -6.13 -16.86 -15.46
N GLY A 188 -6.42 -18.15 -15.49
CA GLY A 188 -5.42 -19.19 -15.79
C GLY A 188 -4.39 -19.45 -14.66
N CYS A 189 -4.61 -18.92 -13.44
CA CYS A 189 -3.68 -19.10 -12.33
C CYS A 189 -3.94 -20.37 -11.50
N GLN A 190 -4.94 -21.17 -11.86
CA GLN A 190 -5.37 -22.33 -11.07
C GLN A 190 -4.26 -23.37 -10.88
N GLU A 191 -3.45 -23.64 -11.90
CA GLU A 191 -2.43 -24.70 -11.81
C GLU A 191 -1.33 -24.33 -10.81
N GLY A 192 -0.84 -23.09 -10.81
CA GLY A 192 0.14 -22.62 -9.83
C GLY A 192 -0.39 -22.68 -8.39
N LEU A 193 -1.66 -22.29 -8.18
CA LEU A 193 -2.28 -22.37 -6.87
C LEU A 193 -2.54 -23.83 -6.44
N ARG A 194 -2.89 -24.70 -7.38
CA ARG A 194 -3.03 -26.16 -7.13
C ARG A 194 -1.73 -26.76 -6.60
N ALA A 195 -0.61 -26.46 -7.27
CA ALA A 195 0.71 -26.92 -6.85
C ALA A 195 1.08 -26.41 -5.45
N ALA A 196 0.84 -25.13 -5.20
CA ALA A 196 1.11 -24.52 -3.89
C ALA A 196 0.26 -25.11 -2.75
N ILE A 197 -1.04 -25.37 -3.00
CA ILE A 197 -1.92 -26.05 -2.02
C ILE A 197 -1.46 -27.49 -1.77
N ALA A 198 -1.01 -28.22 -2.82
CA ALA A 198 -0.49 -29.56 -2.66
C ALA A 198 0.79 -29.59 -1.83
N GLU A 199 1.66 -28.61 -2.00
CA GLU A 199 2.85 -28.41 -1.17
C GLU A 199 2.50 -28.17 0.29
N ASP A 200 1.52 -27.30 0.58
CA ASP A 200 1.04 -27.02 1.95
C ASP A 200 0.49 -28.28 2.63
N VAL A 201 -0.28 -29.09 1.90
CA VAL A 201 -0.79 -30.36 2.44
C VAL A 201 0.36 -31.32 2.74
N ASN A 202 1.30 -31.45 1.81
CA ASN A 202 2.49 -32.30 2.04
C ASN A 202 3.31 -31.80 3.22
N TYR A 203 3.49 -30.49 3.35
CA TYR A 203 4.19 -29.86 4.45
C TYR A 203 3.51 -30.16 5.79
N ALA A 204 2.20 -29.90 5.89
CA ALA A 204 1.43 -30.15 7.12
C ALA A 204 1.47 -31.61 7.60
N MET A 205 1.53 -32.55 6.65
CA MET A 205 1.58 -34.00 6.96
C MET A 205 2.95 -34.48 7.41
N HIS A 206 4.04 -33.80 7.04
CA HIS A 206 5.41 -34.29 7.25
C HIS A 206 6.29 -33.32 8.05
N ALA A 207 5.78 -32.11 8.38
CA ALA A 207 6.56 -31.13 9.13
C ALA A 207 6.93 -31.61 10.53
N VAL A 208 8.14 -31.29 10.92
CA VAL A 208 8.67 -31.49 12.27
C VAL A 208 9.04 -30.14 12.85
N PRO A 209 8.99 -29.98 14.20
CA PRO A 209 9.45 -28.74 14.84
C PRO A 209 10.91 -28.45 14.47
N VAL A 210 11.21 -27.16 14.26
CA VAL A 210 12.58 -26.70 14.10
C VAL A 210 13.26 -26.69 15.48
N GLU A 211 14.45 -27.29 15.57
CA GLU A 211 15.24 -27.25 16.79
C GLU A 211 15.74 -25.81 17.05
N PRO A 212 15.71 -25.32 18.29
CA PRO A 212 16.26 -24.00 18.62
C PRO A 212 17.76 -23.93 18.27
N GLY A 213 18.18 -22.87 17.60
CA GLY A 213 19.58 -22.68 17.17
C GLY A 213 19.78 -21.43 16.32
N GLU A 214 21.02 -21.22 15.91
CA GLU A 214 21.39 -20.22 14.92
C GLU A 214 21.48 -20.86 13.53
N TYR A 215 20.78 -20.27 12.57
CA TYR A 215 20.71 -20.79 11.21
C TYR A 215 20.98 -19.70 10.18
N THR A 216 21.68 -20.06 9.12
CA THR A 216 21.67 -19.26 7.90
C THR A 216 20.32 -19.45 7.22
N CYS A 217 19.59 -18.36 6.99
CA CYS A 217 18.26 -18.39 6.41
C CYS A 217 18.24 -17.80 5.00
N VAL A 218 17.63 -18.51 4.05
CA VAL A 218 17.21 -17.97 2.76
C VAL A 218 15.75 -17.60 2.87
N LEU A 219 15.42 -16.32 2.67
CA LEU A 219 14.05 -15.81 2.73
C LEU A 219 13.45 -15.81 1.32
N SER A 220 12.19 -16.24 1.20
CA SER A 220 11.43 -16.04 -0.03
C SER A 220 11.26 -14.53 -0.32
N PRO A 221 10.98 -14.13 -1.57
CA PRO A 221 10.70 -12.73 -1.88
C PRO A 221 9.58 -12.12 -1.02
N THR A 222 8.57 -12.90 -0.68
CA THR A 222 7.46 -12.46 0.19
C THR A 222 7.95 -12.17 1.60
N VAL A 223 8.68 -13.10 2.21
CA VAL A 223 9.21 -12.93 3.58
C VAL A 223 10.26 -11.83 3.63
N ALA A 224 11.13 -11.74 2.62
CA ALA A 224 12.11 -10.66 2.51
C ALA A 224 11.44 -9.29 2.35
N GLY A 225 10.31 -9.21 1.61
CA GLY A 225 9.49 -8.02 1.50
C GLY A 225 8.87 -7.60 2.83
N VAL A 226 8.29 -8.55 3.57
CA VAL A 226 7.76 -8.30 4.93
C VAL A 226 8.88 -7.85 5.86
N PHE A 227 10.04 -8.49 5.82
CA PHE A 227 11.20 -8.08 6.63
C PHE A 227 11.63 -6.64 6.32
N ALA A 228 11.71 -6.26 5.03
CA ALA A 228 12.04 -4.89 4.64
C ALA A 228 10.98 -3.89 5.11
N HIS A 229 9.70 -4.26 5.01
CA HIS A 229 8.57 -3.46 5.45
C HIS A 229 8.61 -3.19 6.96
N GLU A 230 8.70 -4.23 7.78
CA GLU A 230 8.63 -4.11 9.25
C GLU A 230 9.93 -3.53 9.85
N SER A 231 11.09 -3.98 9.36
CA SER A 231 12.36 -3.61 9.96
C SER A 231 12.93 -2.27 9.51
N PHE A 232 12.58 -1.84 8.29
CA PHE A 232 13.14 -0.63 7.68
C PHE A 232 12.06 0.35 7.24
N GLY A 233 11.00 -0.11 6.58
CA GLY A 233 9.95 0.72 6.03
C GLY A 233 9.26 1.57 7.10
N HIS A 234 8.63 0.94 8.09
CA HIS A 234 7.96 1.66 9.18
C HIS A 234 8.92 2.55 9.98
N LYS A 235 10.16 2.11 10.22
CA LYS A 235 11.15 2.95 10.91
C LYS A 235 11.60 4.16 10.08
N SER A 236 11.39 4.16 8.78
CA SER A 236 11.71 5.28 7.89
C SER A 236 10.55 6.26 7.71
N GLU A 237 9.36 5.99 8.23
CA GLU A 237 8.24 6.93 8.28
C GLU A 237 8.60 8.06 9.26
N SER A 238 8.86 9.25 8.73
CA SER A 238 9.53 10.34 9.47
C SER A 238 8.67 11.01 10.55
N ASP A 239 7.36 10.80 10.56
CA ASP A 239 6.46 11.25 11.62
C ASP A 239 6.80 10.61 12.99
N PHE A 240 7.28 9.35 13.02
CA PHE A 240 7.81 8.74 14.24
C PHE A 240 8.98 9.51 14.87
N MET A 241 9.72 10.25 14.07
CA MET A 241 10.90 11.00 14.53
C MET A 241 10.57 12.36 15.12
N LEU A 242 9.39 12.91 14.78
CA LEU A 242 8.96 14.20 15.31
C LEU A 242 8.63 14.12 16.81
N GLY A 243 8.11 12.98 17.27
CA GLY A 243 7.75 12.75 18.66
C GLY A 243 8.79 12.04 19.52
N SER A 244 9.93 11.58 18.95
CA SER A 244 10.88 10.72 19.65
C SER A 244 12.34 11.01 19.32
N GLU A 245 13.07 11.59 20.26
CA GLU A 245 14.53 11.77 20.13
C GLU A 245 15.28 10.44 20.04
N THR A 246 14.78 9.40 20.65
CA THR A 246 15.37 8.05 20.58
C THR A 246 15.28 7.53 19.15
N MET A 247 14.11 7.59 18.53
CA MET A 247 13.94 7.19 17.13
C MET A 247 14.83 8.03 16.20
N ARG A 248 14.92 9.34 16.42
CA ARG A 248 15.76 10.24 15.63
C ARG A 248 17.25 9.84 15.69
N ARG A 249 17.75 9.43 16.87
CA ARG A 249 19.12 8.93 17.04
C ARG A 249 19.32 7.53 16.47
N GLU A 250 18.36 6.63 16.68
CA GLU A 250 18.46 5.26 16.16
C GLU A 250 18.42 5.23 14.64
N TRP A 251 17.64 6.12 14.03
CA TRP A 251 17.42 6.20 12.58
C TRP A 251 18.09 7.42 11.95
N GLU A 252 19.32 7.72 12.41
CA GLU A 252 20.15 8.82 11.90
C GLU A 252 20.70 8.48 10.51
N LEU A 253 20.55 9.42 9.55
CA LEU A 253 21.11 9.26 8.21
C LEU A 253 22.62 9.14 8.26
N GLY A 254 23.20 8.30 7.42
CA GLY A 254 24.62 7.96 7.41
C GLY A 254 25.01 6.78 8.29
N LYS A 255 24.10 6.29 9.13
CA LYS A 255 24.36 5.14 10.01
C LYS A 255 24.35 3.83 9.21
N ARG A 256 25.34 2.97 9.47
CA ARG A 256 25.37 1.61 8.92
C ARG A 256 24.39 0.72 9.68
N VAL A 257 23.45 0.10 8.93
CA VAL A 257 22.40 -0.76 9.48
C VAL A 257 22.37 -2.15 8.84
N GLY A 258 23.26 -2.39 7.88
CA GLY A 258 23.33 -3.68 7.21
C GLY A 258 24.65 -3.88 6.46
N TRP A 259 24.74 -5.03 5.80
CA TRP A 259 25.85 -5.37 4.92
C TRP A 259 25.88 -4.41 3.71
N GLU A 260 27.08 -4.21 3.15
CA GLU A 260 27.30 -3.26 2.03
C GLU A 260 26.53 -3.62 0.74
N GLY A 261 26.12 -4.86 0.55
CA GLY A 261 25.26 -5.26 -0.56
C GLY A 261 23.77 -4.97 -0.35
N LEU A 262 23.35 -4.60 0.87
CA LEU A 262 21.94 -4.36 1.18
C LEU A 262 21.52 -2.96 0.70
N SER A 263 20.52 -2.93 -0.19
CA SER A 263 19.81 -1.70 -0.56
C SER A 263 18.31 -1.91 -0.49
N ILE A 264 17.59 -0.96 0.13
CA ILE A 264 16.15 -1.02 0.32
C ILE A 264 15.56 0.29 -0.21
N LEU A 265 14.53 0.15 -1.03
CA LEU A 265 13.82 1.27 -1.66
C LEU A 265 12.35 1.26 -1.28
N ASP A 266 11.75 2.44 -1.30
CA ASP A 266 10.30 2.65 -1.37
C ASP A 266 9.97 3.47 -2.62
N SER A 267 8.91 3.10 -3.34
CA SER A 267 8.46 3.85 -4.51
C SER A 267 6.99 3.57 -4.84
N GLY A 268 6.26 4.62 -5.17
CA GLY A 268 4.89 4.56 -5.71
C GLY A 268 4.82 4.35 -7.23
N VAL A 269 5.97 4.25 -7.92
CA VAL A 269 6.03 4.14 -9.39
C VAL A 269 5.72 2.73 -9.92
N PRO A 270 6.20 1.63 -9.30
CA PRO A 270 5.96 0.29 -9.83
C PRO A 270 4.49 -0.12 -9.79
N ASN A 271 4.09 -0.94 -10.78
CA ASN A 271 2.77 -1.57 -10.78
C ASN A 271 2.61 -2.51 -9.58
N GLY A 272 1.45 -2.46 -8.95
CA GLY A 272 1.11 -3.28 -7.80
C GLY A 272 0.19 -2.54 -6.85
N SER A 273 -0.06 -3.11 -5.69
CA SER A 273 -0.92 -2.51 -4.66
C SER A 273 -0.35 -1.22 -4.06
N GLY A 274 0.96 -0.99 -4.19
CA GLY A 274 1.62 0.24 -3.77
C GLY A 274 1.71 1.32 -4.86
N TYR A 275 1.16 1.09 -6.06
CA TYR A 275 1.15 2.09 -7.13
C TYR A 275 0.41 3.36 -6.69
N CYS A 276 1.13 4.48 -6.70
CA CYS A 276 0.65 5.78 -6.26
C CYS A 276 1.45 6.87 -6.97
N PRO A 277 1.08 7.29 -8.19
CA PRO A 277 1.88 8.23 -8.98
C PRO A 277 1.99 9.62 -8.34
N TYR A 278 0.99 10.02 -7.56
CA TYR A 278 0.98 11.21 -6.72
C TYR A 278 0.39 10.85 -5.36
N ASP A 279 1.00 11.31 -4.30
CA ASP A 279 0.46 11.15 -2.94
C ASP A 279 -0.74 12.08 -2.68
N ASP A 280 -1.28 12.05 -1.47
CA ASP A 280 -2.47 12.80 -1.09
C ASP A 280 -2.18 14.27 -0.72
N GLU A 281 -0.92 14.71 -0.89
CA GLU A 281 -0.47 16.09 -0.86
C GLU A 281 -0.09 16.62 -2.26
N GLY A 282 -0.27 15.79 -3.30
CA GLY A 282 0.03 16.14 -4.68
C GLY A 282 1.53 16.05 -5.03
N THR A 283 2.34 15.43 -4.18
CA THR A 283 3.75 15.19 -4.43
C THR A 283 3.93 13.98 -5.36
N ARG A 284 4.76 14.13 -6.39
CA ARG A 284 5.03 13.07 -7.34
C ARG A 284 5.83 11.93 -6.71
N ALA A 285 5.41 10.69 -6.94
CA ALA A 285 6.14 9.50 -6.52
C ALA A 285 7.54 9.42 -7.13
N ARG A 286 8.49 8.95 -6.35
CA ARG A 286 9.89 8.76 -6.74
C ARG A 286 10.51 7.58 -6.03
N ASP A 287 11.61 7.07 -6.56
CA ASP A 287 12.40 6.06 -5.88
C ASP A 287 13.15 6.69 -4.71
N THR A 288 12.85 6.24 -3.50
CA THR A 288 13.49 6.70 -2.27
C THR A 288 14.31 5.55 -1.68
N TYR A 289 15.64 5.67 -1.70
CA TYR A 289 16.51 4.72 -1.01
C TYR A 289 16.44 4.98 0.49
N LEU A 290 15.84 4.04 1.23
CA LEU A 290 15.86 4.03 2.70
C LEU A 290 17.23 3.58 3.18
N VAL A 291 17.74 2.51 2.59
CA VAL A 291 19.09 1.99 2.81
C VAL A 291 19.77 1.85 1.46
N LYS A 292 21.00 2.33 1.36
CA LYS A 292 21.86 2.14 0.18
C LYS A 292 23.20 1.63 0.61
N ASN A 293 23.61 0.49 0.06
CA ASN A 293 24.89 -0.16 0.38
C ASN A 293 25.09 -0.33 1.90
N GLY A 294 24.01 -0.75 2.62
CA GLY A 294 24.02 -0.98 4.06
C GLY A 294 23.96 0.28 4.94
N VAL A 295 23.82 1.47 4.35
CA VAL A 295 23.78 2.75 5.06
C VAL A 295 22.41 3.38 4.93
N LEU A 296 21.85 3.94 6.01
CA LEU A 296 20.63 4.76 5.99
C LEU A 296 20.86 6.03 5.17
N THR A 297 20.09 6.21 4.09
CA THR A 297 20.26 7.33 3.15
C THR A 297 19.02 8.18 2.96
N GLY A 298 17.86 7.72 3.42
CA GLY A 298 16.62 8.47 3.25
C GLY A 298 15.53 8.04 4.23
N ARG A 299 14.52 8.86 4.29
CA ARG A 299 13.28 8.68 5.03
C ARG A 299 12.09 8.96 4.11
N LEU A 300 10.90 8.56 4.54
CA LEU A 300 9.64 8.86 3.87
C LEU A 300 9.03 10.12 4.49
N HIS A 301 8.54 11.03 3.67
CA HIS A 301 8.11 12.35 4.10
C HIS A 301 6.75 12.78 3.55
N SER A 302 5.98 13.46 4.41
CA SER A 302 4.98 14.47 4.05
C SER A 302 5.63 15.85 3.97
N ALA A 303 4.90 16.87 3.53
CA ALA A 303 5.39 18.27 3.54
C ALA A 303 5.74 18.73 4.95
N ALA A 304 4.93 18.39 5.95
CA ALA A 304 5.15 18.76 7.34
C ALA A 304 6.42 18.13 7.93
N THR A 305 6.64 16.84 7.72
CA THR A 305 7.81 16.14 8.23
C THR A 305 9.09 16.55 7.49
N ALA A 306 8.99 16.80 6.18
CA ALA A 306 10.09 17.30 5.37
C ALA A 306 10.53 18.71 5.82
N ALA A 307 9.58 19.58 6.15
CA ALA A 307 9.88 20.89 6.70
C ALA A 307 10.55 20.80 8.09
N ALA A 308 10.03 19.94 8.97
CA ALA A 308 10.51 19.80 10.34
C ALA A 308 11.93 19.20 10.43
N LEU A 309 12.32 18.36 9.47
CA LEU A 309 13.64 17.71 9.43
C LEU A 309 14.58 18.33 8.39
N ASP A 310 14.14 19.36 7.69
CA ASP A 310 14.86 20.02 6.57
C ASP A 310 15.29 19.02 5.48
N GLU A 311 14.41 18.11 5.14
CA GLU A 311 14.60 17.09 4.10
C GLU A 311 13.64 17.31 2.91
N ALA A 312 13.79 16.55 1.83
CA ALA A 312 12.93 16.64 0.66
C ALA A 312 11.65 15.79 0.84
N VAL A 313 10.53 16.21 0.25
CA VAL A 313 9.32 15.39 0.14
C VAL A 313 9.57 14.16 -0.75
N THR A 314 8.87 13.06 -0.51
CA THR A 314 9.14 11.77 -1.16
C THR A 314 7.92 11.18 -1.90
N GLY A 315 6.73 11.79 -1.77
CA GLY A 315 5.50 11.26 -2.36
C GLY A 315 4.87 10.15 -1.51
N ASN A 316 4.98 10.29 -0.20
CA ASN A 316 4.54 9.28 0.77
C ASN A 316 3.48 9.79 1.76
N ALA A 317 2.93 11.00 1.58
CA ALA A 317 1.82 11.49 2.36
C ALA A 317 0.51 10.84 1.89
N ARG A 318 0.05 9.79 2.57
CA ARG A 318 -1.08 8.96 2.14
C ARG A 318 -2.12 8.80 3.24
N ALA A 319 -3.38 8.85 2.84
CA ALA A 319 -4.52 8.55 3.70
C ALA A 319 -5.10 7.18 3.35
N ILE A 320 -5.75 6.55 4.32
CA ILE A 320 -6.41 5.25 4.12
C ILE A 320 -7.70 5.40 3.29
N SER A 321 -8.36 6.56 3.38
CA SER A 321 -9.53 6.94 2.58
C SER A 321 -9.73 8.45 2.61
N PHE A 322 -10.73 8.96 1.86
CA PHE A 322 -11.10 10.38 1.89
C PHE A 322 -11.53 10.89 3.27
N GLU A 323 -11.81 10.02 4.23
CA GLU A 323 -12.25 10.40 5.59
C GLU A 323 -11.10 10.82 6.50
N PHE A 324 -9.84 10.54 6.09
CA PHE A 324 -8.68 10.72 6.95
C PHE A 324 -7.67 11.70 6.34
N GLU A 325 -6.93 12.34 7.22
CA GLU A 325 -5.77 13.14 6.84
C GLU A 325 -4.64 12.26 6.28
N PRO A 326 -3.83 12.79 5.35
CA PRO A 326 -2.63 12.10 4.91
C PRO A 326 -1.58 12.07 6.03
N ILE A 327 -0.99 10.90 6.24
CA ILE A 327 0.17 10.69 7.11
C ILE A 327 1.30 10.06 6.30
N VAL A 328 2.51 10.02 6.85
CA VAL A 328 3.61 9.34 6.17
C VAL A 328 3.35 7.85 6.10
N ARG A 329 3.38 7.26 4.88
CA ARG A 329 3.16 5.82 4.65
C ARG A 329 4.03 5.32 3.51
N MET A 330 4.48 4.08 3.66
CA MET A 330 5.12 3.35 2.56
C MET A 330 4.21 3.23 1.34
N THR A 331 4.80 3.10 0.18
CA THR A 331 4.17 2.68 -1.07
C THR A 331 4.54 1.23 -1.37
N SER A 332 5.45 0.98 -2.28
CA SER A 332 6.04 -0.34 -2.46
C SER A 332 7.46 -0.31 -1.88
N THR A 333 7.70 -1.15 -0.86
CA THR A 333 9.03 -1.26 -0.22
C THR A 333 9.63 -2.61 -0.54
N TRP A 334 10.87 -2.64 -1.05
CA TRP A 334 11.54 -3.89 -1.41
C TRP A 334 13.06 -3.82 -1.22
N ILE A 335 13.68 -4.98 -1.11
CA ILE A 335 15.14 -5.13 -1.17
C ILE A 335 15.55 -5.17 -2.64
N ALA A 336 16.50 -4.33 -3.04
CA ALA A 336 17.03 -4.35 -4.41
C ALA A 336 17.65 -5.71 -4.72
N GLY A 337 17.39 -6.22 -5.93
CA GLY A 337 17.93 -7.49 -6.37
C GLY A 337 19.46 -7.48 -6.45
N GLY A 338 20.06 -8.61 -6.11
CA GLY A 338 21.48 -8.90 -6.32
C GLY A 338 21.74 -9.70 -7.60
N THR A 339 22.88 -10.34 -7.66
CA THR A 339 23.34 -11.17 -8.81
C THR A 339 23.20 -12.66 -8.58
N ASP A 340 22.91 -13.09 -7.35
CA ASP A 340 22.78 -14.49 -7.00
C ASP A 340 21.47 -15.09 -7.51
N THR A 341 21.54 -16.37 -7.94
CA THR A 341 20.35 -17.14 -8.25
C THR A 341 19.80 -17.81 -6.98
N PHE A 342 18.53 -18.21 -7.02
CA PHE A 342 17.90 -18.94 -5.91
C PHE A 342 18.69 -20.21 -5.55
N GLU A 343 19.15 -20.95 -6.55
CA GLU A 343 19.95 -22.17 -6.37
C GLU A 343 21.32 -21.88 -5.75
N SER A 344 21.94 -20.72 -6.07
CA SER A 344 23.22 -20.33 -5.46
C SER A 344 23.04 -19.94 -3.99
N LEU A 345 21.94 -19.26 -3.66
CA LEU A 345 21.59 -18.91 -2.29
C LEU A 345 21.33 -20.15 -1.44
N LEU A 346 20.57 -21.14 -1.96
CA LEU A 346 20.32 -22.41 -1.25
C LEU A 346 21.61 -23.19 -0.99
N ARG A 347 22.52 -23.27 -1.97
CA ARG A 347 23.82 -23.92 -1.77
C ARG A 347 24.68 -23.20 -0.73
N GLY A 348 24.63 -21.86 -0.71
CA GLY A 348 25.35 -21.05 0.29
C GLY A 348 24.79 -21.17 1.71
N ALA A 349 23.57 -21.69 1.85
CA ALA A 349 22.89 -21.93 3.13
C ALA A 349 22.75 -23.44 3.45
N GLU A 350 23.65 -24.28 2.97
CA GLU A 350 23.61 -25.70 3.26
C GLU A 350 23.61 -25.96 4.78
N GLY A 351 22.65 -26.77 5.26
CA GLY A 351 22.39 -26.97 6.70
C GLY A 351 21.59 -25.86 7.38
N GLY A 352 21.21 -24.81 6.64
CA GLY A 352 20.36 -23.72 7.09
C GLY A 352 18.87 -23.94 6.82
N LEU A 353 18.11 -22.84 6.76
CA LEU A 353 16.66 -22.88 6.57
C LEU A 353 16.26 -22.06 5.32
N TYR A 354 15.30 -22.57 4.57
CA TYR A 354 14.52 -21.78 3.62
C TYR A 354 13.18 -21.40 4.26
N ILE A 355 12.83 -20.11 4.25
CA ILE A 355 11.59 -19.57 4.79
C ILE A 355 10.75 -19.08 3.61
N PRO A 356 9.71 -19.85 3.22
CA PRO A 356 8.90 -19.61 2.01
C PRO A 356 7.93 -18.43 2.15
#